data_854886a2629ed13c8e24a95d8ec3f4bf
#
_entry.id   854886a2629ed13c8e24a95d8ec3f4bf
#
_cell.length_a   1.000
_cell.length_b   1.000
_cell.length_c   1.000
_cell.angle_alpha   90.00
_cell.angle_beta   90.00
_cell.angle_gamma   90.00
#
_symmetry.space_group_name_H-M   'P 1'
#
loop_
_entity.id
_entity.type
_entity.pdbx_description
1 polymer ?
#
loop_
_entity_poly.entity_id
_entity_poly.type
_entity_poly.pdbx_seq_one_letter_code
_entity_poly.pdbx_strand_id
1 'polypeptide(L)'
;MFFAGLFVLLALVTPSVAHAQIGHPAASDAHDHSHEGRIFAGGALTYWRNTKERTTTFDFCPEIGYLFNDTWGTGVLLGYEYTSAGEGSAHSKEHAFKVSPFVRYYYVHKGPFNLFMDGGAGFNFAEERKGGSVERRNGFEVGFRPGGCVDLTEGLCLCLRFGFLGYRNGYFSGEEPGLGHDGFGIRFAPEELMIGLELEF
;
A
#
# COMPACT_ATOMS: atom_id res chain seq x y z
N MET A 1 6.40 1.50 -26.53
CA MET A 1 5.98 2.88 -26.84
C MET A 1 4.48 2.99 -26.53
N PHE A 2 4.13 3.18 -25.24
CA PHE A 2 2.80 3.57 -24.76
C PHE A 2 2.95 4.01 -23.27
N PHE A 3 3.52 5.20 -23.07
CA PHE A 3 3.41 5.97 -21.86
C PHE A 3 2.53 7.19 -22.16
N ALA A 4 1.24 7.00 -22.19
CA ALA A 4 0.30 8.11 -22.31
C ALA A 4 -1.03 7.69 -21.67
N GLY A 5 -1.17 7.85 -20.37
CA GLY A 5 -2.46 7.55 -19.73
C GLY A 5 -2.58 7.91 -18.25
N LEU A 6 -1.55 8.43 -17.60
CA LEU A 6 -1.63 8.69 -16.15
C LEU A 6 -1.40 10.16 -15.74
N PHE A 7 -1.66 11.12 -16.62
CA PHE A 7 -1.41 12.55 -16.34
C PHE A 7 -2.65 13.45 -16.40
N VAL A 8 -3.86 12.95 -16.28
CA VAL A 8 -5.08 13.77 -16.46
C VAL A 8 -5.92 13.95 -15.20
N LEU A 9 -5.48 13.55 -14.02
CA LEU A 9 -6.30 13.72 -12.80
C LEU A 9 -5.73 14.72 -11.77
N LEU A 10 -4.76 15.57 -12.13
CA LEU A 10 -4.18 16.53 -11.19
C LEU A 10 -4.42 18.01 -11.55
N ALA A 11 -5.42 18.34 -12.33
CA ALA A 11 -5.64 19.71 -12.81
C ALA A 11 -7.06 20.23 -12.60
N LEU A 12 -7.64 20.10 -11.40
CA LEU A 12 -8.84 20.85 -11.00
C LEU A 12 -8.88 21.18 -9.51
N VAL A 13 -7.77 21.66 -8.94
CA VAL A 13 -7.85 22.44 -7.70
C VAL A 13 -7.50 23.87 -8.06
N THR A 14 -8.49 24.66 -8.42
CA THR A 14 -8.36 26.10 -8.50
C THR A 14 -8.20 26.65 -7.09
N PRO A 15 -7.14 27.41 -6.76
CA PRO A 15 -7.05 28.07 -5.47
C PRO A 15 -8.09 29.18 -5.43
N SER A 16 -9.13 29.00 -4.64
CA SER A 16 -9.99 30.09 -4.21
C SER A 16 -9.17 31.01 -3.33
N VAL A 17 -8.83 32.19 -3.83
CA VAL A 17 -8.22 33.25 -3.03
C VAL A 17 -9.27 33.77 -2.06
N ALA A 18 -9.29 33.22 -0.86
CA ALA A 18 -10.08 33.76 0.25
C ALA A 18 -9.41 35.03 0.74
N HIS A 19 -10.12 36.15 0.63
CA HIS A 19 -9.72 37.41 1.26
C HIS A 19 -9.72 37.24 2.77
N ALA A 20 -8.55 37.37 3.39
CA ALA A 20 -8.42 37.42 4.83
C ALA A 20 -9.06 38.68 5.39
N GLN A 21 -10.20 38.56 6.02
CA GLN A 21 -10.70 39.57 6.96
C GLN A 21 -9.89 39.43 8.26
N ILE A 22 -9.22 40.51 8.65
CA ILE A 22 -8.57 40.64 9.95
C ILE A 22 -9.69 40.81 10.98
N GLY A 23 -10.05 39.75 11.63
CA GLY A 23 -10.98 39.69 12.76
C GLY A 23 -10.37 38.85 13.86
N HIS A 24 -10.48 39.32 15.09
CA HIS A 24 -9.92 38.85 16.37
C HIS A 24 -9.70 37.34 16.48
N PRO A 25 -8.68 36.88 17.24
CA PRO A 25 -8.45 35.47 17.49
C PRO A 25 -9.60 34.90 18.32
N ALA A 26 -10.59 34.35 17.66
CA ALA A 26 -11.41 33.33 18.27
C ALA A 26 -10.50 32.13 18.48
N ALA A 27 -10.50 31.58 19.70
CA ALA A 27 -9.83 30.34 20.00
C ALA A 27 -10.21 29.34 18.93
N SER A 28 -9.20 28.93 18.16
CA SER A 28 -9.35 27.80 17.24
C SER A 28 -9.56 26.59 18.13
N ASP A 29 -10.78 26.07 18.15
CA ASP A 29 -11.01 24.68 18.47
C ASP A 29 -10.21 23.88 17.43
N ALA A 30 -8.95 23.65 17.72
CA ALA A 30 -8.20 22.57 17.13
C ALA A 30 -8.96 21.32 17.56
N HIS A 31 -9.72 20.74 16.66
CA HIS A 31 -10.22 19.38 16.82
C HIS A 31 -8.99 18.49 16.94
N ASP A 32 -8.57 18.28 18.16
CA ASP A 32 -7.57 17.31 18.56
C ASP A 32 -8.25 15.94 18.44
N HIS A 33 -8.24 15.41 17.22
CA HIS A 33 -8.72 14.07 16.96
C HIS A 33 -7.65 13.11 17.46
N SER A 34 -7.74 12.74 18.76
CA SER A 34 -6.90 11.68 19.30
C SER A 34 -7.21 10.37 18.58
N HIS A 35 -6.18 9.74 18.04
CA HIS A 35 -6.23 8.40 17.44
C HIS A 35 -6.04 7.29 18.48
N GLU A 36 -5.91 7.65 19.77
CA GLU A 36 -5.63 6.72 20.86
C GLU A 36 -6.76 5.70 21.04
N GLY A 37 -6.37 4.42 21.03
CA GLY A 37 -7.29 3.31 21.26
C GLY A 37 -8.16 2.95 20.07
N ARG A 38 -7.86 3.44 18.87
CA ARG A 38 -8.65 3.16 17.66
C ARG A 38 -8.18 1.90 16.94
N ILE A 39 -9.13 1.18 16.39
CA ILE A 39 -8.86 0.13 15.41
C ILE A 39 -8.93 0.75 14.03
N PHE A 40 -7.96 0.45 13.19
CA PHE A 40 -8.04 0.79 11.77
C PHE A 40 -8.18 -0.46 10.93
N ALA A 41 -8.96 -0.36 9.87
CA ALA A 41 -9.12 -1.40 8.87
C ALA A 41 -9.14 -0.77 7.48
N GLY A 42 -8.36 -1.32 6.58
CA GLY A 42 -8.21 -0.75 5.26
C GLY A 42 -7.74 -1.76 4.23
N GLY A 43 -7.18 -1.25 3.16
CA GLY A 43 -6.53 -2.06 2.15
C GLY A 43 -6.74 -1.58 0.73
N ALA A 44 -6.27 -2.40 -0.20
CA ALA A 44 -6.34 -2.16 -1.64
C ALA A 44 -6.93 -3.36 -2.37
N LEU A 45 -7.58 -3.09 -3.50
CA LEU A 45 -8.14 -4.10 -4.38
C LEU A 45 -7.79 -3.76 -5.82
N THR A 46 -7.22 -4.72 -6.53
CA THR A 46 -6.94 -4.61 -7.97
C THR A 46 -7.62 -5.73 -8.72
N TYR A 47 -8.32 -5.40 -9.78
CA TYR A 47 -8.78 -6.34 -10.79
C TYR A 47 -8.40 -5.80 -12.17
N TRP A 48 -7.59 -6.55 -12.89
CA TRP A 48 -7.13 -6.15 -14.20
C TRP A 48 -7.20 -7.28 -15.21
N ARG A 49 -7.79 -7.00 -16.37
CA ARG A 49 -7.83 -7.93 -17.49
C ARG A 49 -7.14 -7.33 -18.70
N ASN A 50 -5.99 -7.87 -19.07
CA ASN A 50 -5.29 -7.55 -20.30
C ASN A 50 -5.83 -8.42 -21.43
N THR A 51 -6.58 -7.80 -22.36
CA THR A 51 -7.21 -8.51 -23.47
C THR A 51 -6.24 -8.93 -24.57
N LYS A 52 -5.09 -8.25 -24.70
CA LYS A 52 -4.06 -8.58 -25.70
C LYS A 52 -3.23 -9.78 -25.27
N GLU A 53 -2.78 -9.77 -24.03
CA GLU A 53 -1.96 -10.84 -23.45
C GLU A 53 -2.79 -11.95 -22.82
N ARG A 54 -4.12 -11.76 -22.77
CA ARG A 54 -5.09 -12.69 -22.15
C ARG A 54 -4.70 -13.03 -20.71
N THR A 55 -4.26 -12.00 -19.99
CA THR A 55 -3.92 -12.10 -18.58
C THR A 55 -5.02 -11.50 -17.74
N THR A 56 -5.38 -12.18 -16.65
CA THR A 56 -6.28 -11.67 -15.64
C THR A 56 -5.54 -11.69 -14.31
N THR A 57 -5.48 -10.54 -13.66
CA THR A 57 -4.89 -10.37 -12.32
C THR A 57 -5.97 -9.89 -11.36
N PHE A 58 -6.01 -10.52 -10.22
CA PHE A 58 -6.80 -10.11 -9.05
C PHE A 58 -5.85 -10.01 -7.87
N ASP A 59 -5.81 -8.86 -7.22
CA ASP A 59 -5.00 -8.64 -6.03
C ASP A 59 -5.87 -7.98 -4.95
N PHE A 60 -5.87 -8.57 -3.76
CA PHE A 60 -6.61 -8.10 -2.60
C PHE A 60 -5.67 -8.03 -1.39
N CYS A 61 -5.43 -6.81 -0.92
CA CYS A 61 -4.50 -6.51 0.16
C CYS A 61 -5.21 -5.82 1.32
N PRO A 62 -5.99 -6.55 2.16
CA PRO A 62 -6.58 -5.97 3.37
C PRO A 62 -5.53 -5.75 4.45
N GLU A 63 -5.77 -4.72 5.27
CA GLU A 63 -5.01 -4.50 6.48
C GLU A 63 -5.93 -4.23 7.68
N ILE A 64 -5.46 -4.60 8.84
CA ILE A 64 -6.10 -4.30 10.11
C ILE A 64 -5.03 -4.00 11.15
N GLY A 65 -5.31 -3.06 12.02
CA GLY A 65 -4.38 -2.70 13.09
C GLY A 65 -5.05 -1.93 14.23
N TYR A 66 -4.21 -1.51 15.15
CA TYR A 66 -4.59 -0.82 16.37
C TYR A 66 -3.61 0.32 16.65
N LEU A 67 -4.14 1.49 16.94
CA LEU A 67 -3.41 2.69 17.34
C LEU A 67 -3.35 2.76 18.86
N PHE A 68 -2.17 2.63 19.44
CA PHE A 68 -1.96 2.73 20.89
C PHE A 68 -2.09 4.16 21.37
N ASN A 69 -1.65 5.10 20.57
CA ASN A 69 -1.72 6.54 20.74
C ASN A 69 -1.50 7.22 19.38
N ASP A 70 -1.49 8.55 19.35
CA ASP A 70 -1.31 9.32 18.10
C ASP A 70 0.03 9.08 17.39
N THR A 71 1.00 8.46 18.04
CA THR A 71 2.34 8.24 17.52
C THR A 71 2.60 6.80 17.10
N TRP A 72 2.04 5.83 17.83
CA TRP A 72 2.36 4.41 17.67
C TRP A 72 1.15 3.56 17.37
N GLY A 73 1.28 2.69 16.41
CA GLY A 73 0.31 1.65 16.09
C GLY A 73 0.99 0.34 15.71
N THR A 74 0.19 -0.69 15.57
CA THR A 74 0.61 -1.99 15.04
C THR A 74 -0.48 -2.56 14.16
N GLY A 75 -0.10 -3.40 13.22
CA GLY A 75 -1.07 -4.03 12.34
C GLY A 75 -0.50 -5.22 11.59
N VAL A 76 -1.36 -5.80 10.78
CA VAL A 76 -1.02 -6.83 9.83
C VAL A 76 -1.64 -6.50 8.48
N LEU A 77 -0.82 -6.55 7.44
CA LEU A 77 -1.25 -6.51 6.05
C LEU A 77 -1.26 -7.93 5.52
N LEU A 78 -2.38 -8.32 4.95
CA LEU A 78 -2.54 -9.59 4.25
C LEU A 78 -2.57 -9.29 2.75
N GLY A 79 -2.09 -10.20 1.92
CA GLY A 79 -2.17 -10.09 0.47
C GLY A 79 -2.57 -11.42 -0.13
N TYR A 80 -3.49 -11.38 -1.08
CA TYR A 80 -3.81 -12.50 -1.93
C TYR A 80 -3.82 -12.04 -3.38
N GLU A 81 -2.94 -12.62 -4.18
CA GLU A 81 -2.81 -12.35 -5.60
C GLU A 81 -3.13 -13.60 -6.40
N TYR A 82 -3.92 -13.44 -7.44
CA TYR A 82 -4.21 -14.46 -8.43
C TYR A 82 -3.94 -13.92 -9.82
N THR A 83 -3.06 -14.59 -10.54
CA THR A 83 -2.78 -14.28 -11.94
C THR A 83 -3.02 -15.50 -12.81
N SER A 84 -3.74 -15.29 -13.90
CA SER A 84 -4.02 -16.31 -14.92
C SER A 84 -3.61 -15.78 -16.28
N ALA A 85 -2.73 -16.48 -16.98
CA ALA A 85 -2.19 -16.08 -18.27
C ALA A 85 -2.22 -17.21 -19.30
N GLY A 86 -2.45 -16.86 -20.58
CA GLY A 86 -2.38 -17.76 -21.73
C GLY A 86 -3.64 -18.55 -22.02
N GLU A 87 -3.56 -19.44 -22.99
CA GLU A 87 -4.63 -20.33 -23.46
C GLU A 87 -4.12 -21.76 -23.72
N GLY A 88 -5.02 -22.73 -23.62
CA GLY A 88 -4.74 -24.12 -23.91
C GLY A 88 -3.63 -24.73 -23.05
N SER A 89 -2.66 -25.39 -23.67
CA SER A 89 -1.53 -26.03 -22.98
C SER A 89 -0.49 -25.05 -22.44
N ALA A 90 -0.53 -23.79 -22.88
CA ALA A 90 0.34 -22.71 -22.39
C ALA A 90 -0.29 -21.90 -21.25
N HIS A 91 -1.43 -22.33 -20.73
CA HIS A 91 -2.12 -21.67 -19.64
C HIS A 91 -1.34 -21.81 -18.32
N SER A 92 -1.00 -20.69 -17.69
CA SER A 92 -0.43 -20.66 -16.35
C SER A 92 -1.39 -20.01 -15.36
N LYS A 93 -1.35 -20.49 -14.12
CA LYS A 93 -2.07 -19.94 -12.99
C LYS A 93 -1.09 -19.76 -11.85
N GLU A 94 -1.06 -18.57 -11.29
CA GLU A 94 -0.25 -18.25 -10.12
C GLU A 94 -1.17 -17.78 -9.00
N HIS A 95 -0.91 -18.28 -7.80
CA HIS A 95 -1.52 -17.84 -6.56
C HIS A 95 -0.41 -17.41 -5.62
N ALA A 96 -0.51 -16.21 -5.08
CA ALA A 96 0.43 -15.74 -4.07
C ALA A 96 -0.34 -15.28 -2.82
N PHE A 97 0.21 -15.62 -1.66
CA PHE A 97 -0.28 -15.19 -0.36
C PHE A 97 0.83 -14.46 0.39
N LYS A 98 0.51 -13.32 0.99
CA LYS A 98 1.43 -12.47 1.74
C LYS A 98 0.88 -12.20 3.13
N VAL A 99 1.77 -12.18 4.12
CA VAL A 99 1.46 -11.80 5.50
C VAL A 99 2.57 -10.89 5.99
N SER A 100 2.22 -9.68 6.40
CA SER A 100 3.20 -8.66 6.78
C SER A 100 2.77 -7.95 8.06
N PRO A 101 3.14 -8.47 9.25
CA PRO A 101 3.01 -7.74 10.50
C PRO A 101 3.94 -6.53 10.52
N PHE A 102 3.45 -5.41 11.08
CA PHE A 102 4.20 -4.17 11.17
C PHE A 102 3.91 -3.40 12.46
N VAL A 103 4.84 -2.52 12.79
CA VAL A 103 4.67 -1.44 13.78
C VAL A 103 4.74 -0.13 13.01
N ARG A 104 3.78 0.74 13.23
CA ARG A 104 3.68 2.06 12.60
C ARG A 104 4.12 3.14 13.59
N TYR A 105 4.95 4.05 13.10
CA TYR A 105 5.39 5.23 13.82
C TYR A 105 5.01 6.48 13.03
N TYR A 106 4.09 7.27 13.58
CA TYR A 106 3.73 8.57 13.02
C TYR A 106 4.71 9.63 13.52
N TYR A 107 5.36 10.34 12.60
CA TYR A 107 6.36 11.37 12.91
C TYR A 107 5.95 12.79 12.49
N VAL A 108 4.88 12.92 11.72
CA VAL A 108 4.26 14.20 11.37
C VAL A 108 2.76 14.09 11.45
N HIS A 109 2.15 15.04 12.19
CA HIS A 109 0.72 15.29 12.21
C HIS A 109 0.52 16.77 11.89
N LYS A 110 -0.05 17.08 10.72
CA LYS A 110 -0.27 18.48 10.33
C LYS A 110 -1.54 18.65 9.51
N GLY A 111 -2.60 19.11 10.19
CA GLY A 111 -3.92 19.21 9.58
C GLY A 111 -4.39 17.83 9.09
N PRO A 112 -4.86 17.68 7.85
CA PRO A 112 -5.31 16.38 7.35
C PRO A 112 -4.17 15.44 6.94
N PHE A 113 -2.90 15.86 7.09
CA PHE A 113 -1.75 15.11 6.60
C PHE A 113 -1.01 14.45 7.76
N ASN A 114 -0.85 13.15 7.67
CA ASN A 114 -0.09 12.33 8.60
C ASN A 114 1.01 11.59 7.85
N LEU A 115 2.27 11.68 8.32
CA LEU A 115 3.37 10.90 7.77
C LEU A 115 3.81 9.85 8.75
N PHE A 116 4.05 8.63 8.25
CA PHE A 116 4.41 7.50 9.07
C PHE A 116 5.54 6.66 8.47
N MET A 117 6.10 5.79 9.29
CA MET A 117 7.03 4.74 8.93
C MET A 117 6.51 3.41 9.47
N ASP A 118 6.26 2.46 8.60
CA ASP A 118 5.94 1.09 8.97
C ASP A 118 7.23 0.28 9.02
N GLY A 119 7.56 -0.30 10.17
CA GLY A 119 8.68 -1.23 10.34
C GLY A 119 8.16 -2.63 10.60
N GLY A 120 8.63 -3.63 9.86
CA GLY A 120 8.07 -4.96 10.00
C GLY A 120 8.77 -6.05 9.22
N ALA A 121 8.12 -7.21 9.21
CA ALA A 121 8.53 -8.37 8.44
C ALA A 121 7.39 -8.81 7.52
N GLY A 122 7.74 -9.24 6.31
CA GLY A 122 6.79 -9.80 5.35
C GLY A 122 7.18 -11.23 4.98
N PHE A 123 6.17 -12.06 4.75
CA PHE A 123 6.35 -13.42 4.25
C PHE A 123 5.43 -13.60 3.05
N ASN A 124 5.96 -14.20 1.98
CA ASN A 124 5.16 -14.56 0.82
C ASN A 124 5.31 -16.03 0.45
N PHE A 125 4.21 -16.57 -0.07
CA PHE A 125 4.08 -17.95 -0.50
C PHE A 125 3.40 -17.94 -1.86
N ALA A 126 4.06 -18.41 -2.91
CA ALA A 126 3.48 -18.50 -4.24
C ALA A 126 3.50 -19.93 -4.77
N GLU A 127 2.47 -20.26 -5.52
CA GLU A 127 2.36 -21.49 -6.28
C GLU A 127 1.98 -21.18 -7.72
N GLU A 128 2.88 -21.49 -8.64
CA GLU A 128 2.63 -21.40 -10.07
C GLU A 128 2.36 -22.79 -10.65
N ARG A 129 1.30 -22.91 -11.43
CA ARG A 129 0.94 -24.12 -12.19
C ARG A 129 1.01 -23.84 -13.67
N LYS A 130 1.91 -24.53 -14.37
CA LYS A 130 2.12 -24.39 -15.81
C LYS A 130 2.38 -25.75 -16.45
N GLY A 131 1.60 -26.11 -17.48
CA GLY A 131 1.83 -27.32 -18.26
C GLY A 131 1.86 -28.64 -17.45
N GLY A 132 1.14 -28.70 -16.31
CA GLY A 132 1.13 -29.87 -15.42
C GLY A 132 2.25 -29.87 -14.37
N SER A 133 3.18 -28.92 -14.42
CA SER A 133 4.19 -28.69 -13.38
C SER A 133 3.69 -27.71 -12.34
N VAL A 134 4.09 -27.93 -11.08
CA VAL A 134 3.81 -27.04 -9.96
C VAL A 134 5.13 -26.53 -9.40
N GLU A 135 5.32 -25.23 -9.42
CA GLU A 135 6.46 -24.56 -8.83
C GLU A 135 6.02 -23.78 -7.59
N ARG A 136 6.74 -23.93 -6.47
CA ARG A 136 6.48 -23.20 -5.23
C ARG A 136 7.66 -22.31 -4.88
N ARG A 137 7.33 -21.07 -4.54
CA ARG A 137 8.31 -20.06 -4.14
C ARG A 137 7.90 -19.45 -2.83
N ASN A 138 8.84 -19.32 -1.91
CA ASN A 138 8.65 -18.69 -0.60
C ASN A 138 9.72 -17.64 -0.41
N GLY A 139 9.37 -16.54 0.21
CA GLY A 139 10.31 -15.49 0.52
C GLY A 139 9.93 -14.74 1.78
N PHE A 140 10.85 -13.92 2.24
CA PHE A 140 10.61 -13.03 3.36
C PHE A 140 11.33 -11.69 3.15
N GLU A 141 10.81 -10.67 3.83
CA GLU A 141 11.44 -9.35 3.92
C GLU A 141 11.43 -8.87 5.37
N VAL A 142 12.40 -8.04 5.71
CA VAL A 142 12.44 -7.30 6.98
C VAL A 142 12.93 -5.89 6.68
N GLY A 143 12.18 -4.88 7.08
CA GLY A 143 12.56 -3.51 6.76
C GLY A 143 11.53 -2.46 7.12
N PHE A 144 11.65 -1.33 6.46
CA PHE A 144 10.85 -0.14 6.67
C PHE A 144 10.17 0.31 5.39
N ARG A 145 8.93 0.80 5.51
CA ARG A 145 8.15 1.41 4.44
C ARG A 145 7.67 2.77 4.89
N PRO A 146 8.17 3.86 4.31
CA PRO A 146 7.61 5.18 4.53
C PRO A 146 6.22 5.29 3.91
N GLY A 147 5.37 6.10 4.54
CA GLY A 147 4.03 6.34 4.06
C GLY A 147 3.45 7.65 4.55
N GLY A 148 2.26 7.94 4.07
CA GLY A 148 1.47 9.07 4.51
C GLY A 148 -0.01 8.78 4.34
N CYS A 149 -0.81 9.41 5.17
CA CYS A 149 -2.27 9.40 5.07
C CYS A 149 -2.78 10.83 4.92
N VAL A 150 -3.89 10.94 4.21
CA VAL A 150 -4.68 12.16 4.12
C VAL A 150 -6.07 11.86 4.62
N ASP A 151 -6.49 12.54 5.68
CA ASP A 151 -7.83 12.44 6.23
C ASP A 151 -8.83 13.06 5.25
N LEU A 152 -9.69 12.23 4.69
CA LEU A 152 -10.72 12.66 3.74
C LEU A 152 -11.95 13.15 4.49
N THR A 153 -12.28 12.48 5.56
CA THR A 153 -13.35 12.82 6.51
C THR A 153 -13.00 12.16 7.85
N GLU A 154 -13.79 12.44 8.89
CA GLU A 154 -13.64 11.80 10.20
C GLU A 154 -13.72 10.27 10.06
N GLY A 155 -12.64 9.58 10.43
CA GLY A 155 -12.53 8.14 10.40
C GLY A 155 -12.29 7.53 9.01
N LEU A 156 -12.08 8.31 7.95
CA LEU A 156 -11.72 7.80 6.62
C LEU A 156 -10.48 8.49 6.08
N CYS A 157 -9.43 7.72 5.82
CA CYS A 157 -8.15 8.20 5.34
C CYS A 157 -7.80 7.58 3.98
N LEU A 158 -7.14 8.35 3.13
CA LEU A 158 -6.43 7.84 1.96
C LEU A 158 -4.97 7.64 2.35
N CYS A 159 -4.52 6.38 2.36
CA CYS A 159 -3.17 6.02 2.75
C CYS A 159 -2.31 5.64 1.55
N LEU A 160 -1.07 6.07 1.59
CA LEU A 160 -0.05 5.84 0.59
C LEU A 160 1.20 5.28 1.28
N ARG A 161 1.68 4.12 0.87
CA ARG A 161 3.01 3.61 1.19
C ARG A 161 3.86 3.67 -0.06
N PHE A 162 5.13 4.06 0.07
CA PHE A 162 6.03 4.17 -1.08
C PHE A 162 7.43 3.73 -0.70
N GLY A 163 7.98 2.84 -1.50
CA GLY A 163 9.32 2.33 -1.32
C GLY A 163 9.46 1.30 -0.20
N PHE A 164 10.68 0.80 -0.14
CA PHE A 164 11.14 -0.19 0.83
C PHE A 164 12.61 0.04 1.14
N LEU A 165 12.97 -0.05 2.41
CA LEU A 165 14.34 -0.06 2.90
C LEU A 165 14.53 -1.26 3.80
N GLY A 166 15.36 -2.23 3.42
CA GLY A 166 15.55 -3.42 4.23
C GLY A 166 16.23 -4.56 3.51
N TYR A 167 16.03 -5.75 4.03
CA TYR A 167 16.55 -7.00 3.51
C TYR A 167 15.41 -7.87 2.97
N ARG A 168 15.63 -8.50 1.83
CA ARG A 168 14.74 -9.48 1.20
C ARG A 168 15.49 -10.75 0.85
N ASN A 169 14.77 -11.87 0.89
CA ASN A 169 15.27 -13.14 0.40
C ASN A 169 14.11 -13.90 -0.27
N GLY A 170 14.19 -14.08 -1.59
CA GLY A 170 13.14 -14.69 -2.39
C GLY A 170 11.79 -13.97 -2.31
N TYR A 171 11.76 -12.74 -1.78
CA TYR A 171 10.55 -11.95 -1.65
C TYR A 171 10.28 -11.23 -2.95
N PHE A 172 9.10 -11.46 -3.53
CA PHE A 172 8.71 -10.80 -4.77
C PHE A 172 7.65 -9.72 -4.49
N SER A 173 7.92 -8.57 -5.06
CA SER A 173 7.00 -7.45 -5.12
C SER A 173 7.01 -6.92 -6.55
N GLY A 174 5.87 -6.98 -7.23
CA GLY A 174 5.73 -6.49 -8.61
C GLY A 174 6.27 -7.41 -9.70
N GLU A 175 6.15 -6.97 -10.96
CA GLU A 175 6.29 -7.77 -12.17
C GLU A 175 7.74 -7.91 -12.68
N GLU A 176 8.71 -7.15 -12.15
CA GLU A 176 10.09 -7.21 -12.64
C GLU A 176 10.90 -8.31 -11.93
N PRO A 177 11.18 -9.42 -12.59
CA PRO A 177 11.97 -10.48 -12.00
C PRO A 177 13.42 -10.03 -11.77
N GLY A 178 13.90 -10.20 -10.56
CA GLY A 178 15.31 -10.13 -10.21
C GLY A 178 15.78 -8.85 -9.53
N LEU A 179 15.12 -7.71 -9.70
CA LEU A 179 15.55 -6.49 -9.03
C LEU A 179 14.84 -6.33 -7.68
N GLY A 180 15.61 -6.40 -6.59
CA GLY A 180 15.10 -6.17 -5.24
C GLY A 180 14.37 -7.37 -4.62
N HIS A 181 14.54 -8.58 -5.16
CA HIS A 181 14.00 -9.81 -4.57
C HIS A 181 14.93 -10.40 -3.52
N ASP A 182 16.24 -10.16 -3.65
CA ASP A 182 17.27 -10.68 -2.77
C ASP A 182 18.27 -9.58 -2.37
N GLY A 183 18.68 -9.63 -1.11
CA GLY A 183 19.72 -8.75 -0.58
C GLY A 183 19.17 -7.57 0.21
N PHE A 184 20.09 -6.67 0.57
CA PHE A 184 19.79 -5.45 1.32
C PHE A 184 19.81 -4.23 0.37
N GLY A 185 18.83 -3.35 0.51
CA GLY A 185 18.79 -2.15 -0.32
C GLY A 185 17.68 -1.18 0.02
N ILE A 186 17.63 -0.15 -0.80
CA ILE A 186 16.55 0.84 -0.82
C ILE A 186 15.92 0.77 -2.20
N ARG A 187 14.60 0.63 -2.26
CA ARG A 187 13.85 0.65 -3.51
C ARG A 187 12.68 1.62 -3.41
N PHE A 188 12.72 2.66 -4.24
CA PHE A 188 11.62 3.59 -4.46
C PHE A 188 11.22 3.48 -5.93
N ALA A 189 10.27 2.61 -6.19
CA ALA A 189 9.80 2.31 -7.54
C ALA A 189 8.27 2.23 -7.54
N PRO A 190 7.61 2.44 -8.69
CA PRO A 190 6.15 2.35 -8.79
C PRO A 190 5.59 1.01 -8.29
N GLU A 191 6.34 -0.08 -8.42
CA GLU A 191 5.95 -1.43 -7.97
C GLU A 191 5.90 -1.56 -6.43
N GLU A 192 6.55 -0.63 -5.71
CA GLU A 192 6.49 -0.53 -4.25
C GLU A 192 5.39 0.42 -3.77
N LEU A 193 4.67 1.06 -4.68
CA LEU A 193 3.62 2.01 -4.35
C LEU A 193 2.34 1.26 -4.00
N MET A 194 1.85 1.46 -2.79
CA MET A 194 0.57 0.94 -2.32
C MET A 194 -0.35 2.10 -1.97
N ILE A 195 -1.50 2.14 -2.60
CA ILE A 195 -2.54 3.16 -2.34
C ILE A 195 -3.76 2.41 -1.82
N GLY A 196 -4.27 2.82 -0.67
CA GLY A 196 -5.44 2.19 -0.05
C GLY A 196 -6.31 3.20 0.69
N LEU A 197 -7.49 2.75 1.05
CA LEU A 197 -8.37 3.45 1.98
C LEU A 197 -8.28 2.78 3.35
N GLU A 198 -8.32 3.57 4.39
CA GLU A 198 -8.28 3.14 5.78
C GLU A 198 -9.44 3.77 6.54
N LEU A 199 -10.17 2.97 7.29
CA LEU A 199 -11.24 3.37 8.18
C LEU A 199 -10.76 3.22 9.63
N GLU A 200 -10.97 4.23 10.44
CA GLU A 200 -10.68 4.24 11.88
C GLU A 200 -11.97 4.25 12.69
N PHE A 201 -12.01 3.43 13.76
CA PHE A 201 -13.17 3.27 14.63
C PHE A 201 -12.83 3.47 16.11
#